data_02ad4092a2e6f5824bce112f0b4f664c
#
_entry.id   02ad4092a2e6f5824bce112f0b4f664c
#
_cell.length_a   1.000
_cell.length_b   1.000
_cell.length_c   1.000
_cell.angle_alpha   90.00
_cell.angle_beta   90.00
_cell.angle_gamma   90.00
#
_symmetry.space_group_name_H-M   'P 1'
#
loop_
_entity.id
_entity.type
_entity.pdbx_description
1 polymer ?
#
loop_
_entity_poly.entity_id
_entity_poly.type
_entity_poly.pdbx_seq_one_letter_code
_entity_poly.pdbx_strand_id
1 'polypeptide(L)'
;LHLLSRRQRQMCIRDSYKGAVVIVSHDRYFLDRVVTKVIEVSLHQAQVYEGNYSEYAVKKEKVREAQLKAYYNQQREIKHQEEVITKLKSFNREKSIKRAESREKLLDKIDRLEKPVEEHTDIKIILEPNILSGNDVLSVEGLAKSFGSQKLFENLDFEIKRGEHVALIGNNGTGKTTILKILNGMVKEDAGVIRLGSNVYIGYYDQEHQVLHMEKTLFEEISDAYPELNNTQVRNTLAAFLFTNDDVFKRIGDLSGGERGRVSLAKLMLGKANFLILDEPTNHLDIFSKEILESALNHYTGTVFFVSHDRYFINKTAHRILDLSNGVLTNYLGNYDYYIEKRTEQETVTPADTETVSKEKAETENKQDWQKQKQEQARRRKIANELQKVEAEIEMCEQKIAEIDEQCQDPAIAVNSAKLNELGSERAVFSEKLEALYEQWEVLSEDS
;
A
#
# COMPACT_ATOMS: atom_id res chain seq x y z
N LEU A 1 -23.74 -10.59 29.57
CA LEU A 1 -23.84 -10.16 28.15
C LEU A 1 -23.48 -8.66 27.93
N HIS A 2 -23.52 -7.83 28.97
CA HIS A 2 -23.19 -6.39 28.87
C HIS A 2 -21.69 -6.08 28.77
N LEU A 3 -20.82 -7.05 29.08
CA LEU A 3 -19.37 -6.86 29.10
C LEU A 3 -18.66 -7.26 27.79
N LEU A 4 -19.39 -7.87 26.85
CA LEU A 4 -18.81 -8.24 25.56
C LEU A 4 -18.73 -7.04 24.61
N SER A 5 -17.60 -6.86 23.95
CA SER A 5 -17.45 -5.82 22.93
C SER A 5 -18.49 -6.01 21.79
N ARG A 6 -18.82 -4.93 21.08
CA ARG A 6 -19.75 -4.99 19.95
C ARG A 6 -19.34 -6.07 18.92
N ARG A 7 -18.04 -6.25 18.72
CA ARG A 7 -17.44 -7.27 17.83
C ARG A 7 -17.67 -8.70 18.33
N GLN A 8 -17.46 -8.93 19.63
CA GLN A 8 -17.71 -10.26 20.23
C GLN A 8 -19.20 -10.65 20.16
N ARG A 9 -20.10 -9.69 20.36
CA ARG A 9 -21.56 -9.92 20.18
C ARG A 9 -21.90 -10.29 18.74
N GLN A 10 -21.29 -9.64 17.75
CA GLN A 10 -21.51 -9.95 16.34
C GLN A 10 -20.98 -11.34 15.96
N MET A 11 -19.84 -11.77 16.51
CA MET A 11 -19.32 -13.13 16.32
C MET A 11 -20.22 -14.20 16.96
N CYS A 12 -20.71 -13.96 18.20
CA CYS A 12 -21.66 -14.87 18.84
C CYS A 12 -22.97 -15.00 18.08
N ILE A 13 -23.48 -13.92 17.48
CA ILE A 13 -24.68 -13.97 16.64
C ILE A 13 -24.47 -14.86 15.41
N ARG A 14 -23.31 -14.75 14.75
CA ARG A 14 -22.96 -15.59 13.61
C ARG A 14 -22.98 -17.09 13.98
N ASP A 15 -22.33 -17.47 15.08
CA ASP A 15 -22.18 -18.87 15.46
C ASP A 15 -23.48 -19.52 15.92
N SER A 16 -24.44 -18.71 16.37
CA SER A 16 -25.75 -19.16 16.82
C SER A 16 -26.86 -19.04 15.75
N TYR A 17 -26.68 -18.25 14.69
CA TYR A 17 -27.69 -18.02 13.68
C TYR A 17 -27.51 -18.94 12.47
N LYS A 18 -28.55 -19.75 12.17
CA LYS A 18 -28.52 -20.75 11.09
C LYS A 18 -28.94 -20.22 9.71
N GLY A 19 -29.32 -18.96 9.60
CA GLY A 19 -29.74 -18.33 8.35
C GLY A 19 -28.61 -17.59 7.63
N ALA A 20 -28.91 -17.02 6.46
CA ALA A 20 -28.00 -16.15 5.73
C ALA A 20 -27.87 -14.80 6.45
N VAL A 21 -26.66 -14.26 6.51
CA VAL A 21 -26.36 -12.97 7.12
C VAL A 21 -25.73 -12.07 6.07
N VAL A 22 -26.29 -10.89 5.86
CA VAL A 22 -25.70 -9.82 5.02
C VAL A 22 -25.11 -8.76 5.93
N ILE A 23 -23.84 -8.41 5.72
CA ILE A 23 -23.09 -7.49 6.58
C ILE A 23 -22.55 -6.36 5.72
N VAL A 24 -22.75 -5.11 6.16
CA VAL A 24 -22.03 -3.93 5.64
C VAL A 24 -21.07 -3.47 6.73
N SER A 25 -19.77 -3.46 6.40
CA SER A 25 -18.73 -3.08 7.36
C SER A 25 -17.53 -2.50 6.67
N HIS A 26 -16.85 -1.56 7.32
CA HIS A 26 -15.54 -1.03 6.92
C HIS A 26 -14.38 -1.64 7.74
N ASP A 27 -14.68 -2.62 8.60
CA ASP A 27 -13.68 -3.37 9.36
C ASP A 27 -13.22 -4.60 8.56
N ARG A 28 -12.10 -4.44 7.84
CA ARG A 28 -11.53 -5.48 6.97
C ARG A 28 -11.15 -6.75 7.74
N TYR A 29 -10.64 -6.60 8.97
CA TYR A 29 -10.29 -7.74 9.81
C TYR A 29 -11.53 -8.53 10.25
N PHE A 30 -12.62 -7.82 10.57
CA PHE A 30 -13.90 -8.47 10.88
C PHE A 30 -14.46 -9.20 9.65
N LEU A 31 -14.44 -8.55 8.48
CA LEU A 31 -14.89 -9.16 7.23
C LEU A 31 -14.06 -10.41 6.91
N ASP A 32 -12.76 -10.37 7.11
CA ASP A 32 -11.87 -11.48 6.81
C ASP A 32 -12.19 -12.75 7.61
N ARG A 33 -12.65 -12.58 8.86
CA ARG A 33 -13.00 -13.70 9.74
C ARG A 33 -14.43 -14.19 9.64
N VAL A 34 -15.33 -13.35 9.13
CA VAL A 34 -16.78 -13.62 9.24
C VAL A 34 -17.40 -13.97 7.90
N VAL A 35 -16.95 -13.34 6.81
CA VAL A 35 -17.62 -13.51 5.51
C VAL A 35 -17.01 -14.67 4.71
N THR A 36 -17.90 -15.33 3.95
CA THR A 36 -17.53 -16.37 2.98
C THR A 36 -17.73 -15.92 1.54
N LYS A 37 -18.38 -14.79 1.34
CA LYS A 37 -18.61 -14.13 0.05
C LYS A 37 -18.59 -12.63 0.23
N VAL A 38 -18.00 -11.91 -0.72
CA VAL A 38 -18.01 -10.45 -0.79
C VAL A 38 -18.80 -10.03 -2.01
N ILE A 39 -19.74 -9.12 -1.81
CA ILE A 39 -20.51 -8.47 -2.89
C ILE A 39 -20.02 -7.04 -2.98
N GLU A 40 -19.30 -6.72 -4.05
CA GLU A 40 -18.89 -5.37 -4.36
C GLU A 40 -19.94 -4.69 -5.21
N VAL A 41 -20.38 -3.50 -4.79
CA VAL A 41 -21.31 -2.66 -5.55
C VAL A 41 -20.55 -1.42 -5.98
N SER A 42 -20.24 -1.32 -7.27
CA SER A 42 -19.53 -0.17 -7.85
C SER A 42 -20.09 0.13 -9.24
N LEU A 43 -20.10 1.41 -9.64
CA LEU A 43 -20.54 1.87 -10.97
C LEU A 43 -21.88 1.24 -11.43
N HIS A 44 -22.87 1.18 -10.53
CA HIS A 44 -24.20 0.58 -10.78
C HIS A 44 -24.18 -0.93 -11.10
N GLN A 45 -23.09 -1.61 -10.85
CA GLN A 45 -22.93 -3.05 -11.05
C GLN A 45 -22.62 -3.73 -9.72
N ALA A 46 -23.05 -4.97 -9.55
CA ALA A 46 -22.74 -5.80 -8.40
C ALA A 46 -21.90 -6.98 -8.86
N GLN A 47 -20.72 -7.15 -8.30
CA GLN A 47 -19.83 -8.29 -8.56
C GLN A 47 -19.71 -9.13 -7.29
N VAL A 48 -19.79 -10.46 -7.46
CA VAL A 48 -19.73 -11.42 -6.35
C VAL A 48 -18.41 -12.14 -6.40
N TYR A 49 -17.69 -12.11 -5.26
CA TYR A 49 -16.44 -12.82 -5.07
C TYR A 49 -16.62 -13.84 -3.96
N GLU A 50 -16.28 -15.09 -4.21
CA GLU A 50 -16.24 -16.12 -3.20
C GLU A 50 -14.96 -16.03 -2.39
N GLY A 51 -15.08 -16.12 -1.06
CA GLY A 51 -13.98 -16.05 -0.12
C GLY A 51 -14.13 -14.90 0.89
N ASN A 52 -13.10 -14.77 1.72
CA ASN A 52 -13.00 -13.68 2.69
C ASN A 52 -12.54 -12.37 2.05
N TYR A 53 -12.34 -11.32 2.85
CA TYR A 53 -11.93 -10.01 2.34
C TYR A 53 -10.54 -10.03 1.68
N SER A 54 -9.57 -10.74 2.27
CA SER A 54 -8.21 -10.83 1.71
C SER A 54 -8.21 -11.54 0.36
N GLU A 55 -8.95 -12.64 0.23
CA GLU A 55 -9.11 -13.34 -1.06
C GLU A 55 -9.83 -12.48 -2.11
N TYR A 56 -10.85 -11.71 -1.68
CA TYR A 56 -11.53 -10.74 -2.53
C TYR A 56 -10.55 -9.71 -3.08
N ALA A 57 -9.70 -9.11 -2.22
CA ALA A 57 -8.74 -8.08 -2.64
C ALA A 57 -7.78 -8.62 -3.71
N VAL A 58 -7.24 -9.83 -3.53
CA VAL A 58 -6.36 -10.49 -4.51
C VAL A 58 -7.10 -10.80 -5.82
N LYS A 59 -8.34 -11.29 -5.73
CA LYS A 59 -9.15 -11.59 -6.93
C LYS A 59 -9.52 -10.33 -7.70
N LYS A 60 -9.91 -9.26 -6.99
CA LYS A 60 -10.20 -7.96 -7.58
C LYS A 60 -9.00 -7.43 -8.37
N GLU A 61 -7.80 -7.47 -7.78
CA GLU A 61 -6.59 -7.00 -8.45
C GLU A 61 -6.30 -7.79 -9.73
N LYS A 62 -6.35 -9.12 -9.69
CA LYS A 62 -6.18 -9.96 -10.89
C LYS A 62 -7.20 -9.68 -11.99
N VAL A 63 -8.46 -9.48 -11.63
CA VAL A 63 -9.53 -9.13 -12.60
C VAL A 63 -9.22 -7.77 -13.23
N ARG A 64 -8.81 -6.79 -12.43
CA ARG A 64 -8.43 -5.45 -12.88
C ARG A 64 -7.23 -5.49 -13.83
N GLU A 65 -6.17 -6.20 -13.48
CA GLU A 65 -4.99 -6.39 -14.34
C GLU A 65 -5.38 -7.02 -15.69
N ALA A 66 -6.22 -8.06 -15.65
CA ALA A 66 -6.72 -8.70 -16.87
C ALA A 66 -7.54 -7.73 -17.75
N GLN A 67 -8.41 -6.92 -17.14
CA GLN A 67 -9.21 -5.91 -17.85
C GLN A 67 -8.32 -4.82 -18.46
N LEU A 68 -7.33 -4.31 -17.73
CA LEU A 68 -6.37 -3.33 -18.25
C LEU A 68 -5.56 -3.91 -19.41
N LYS A 69 -5.07 -5.13 -19.28
CA LYS A 69 -4.33 -5.82 -20.34
C LYS A 69 -5.20 -6.01 -21.57
N ALA A 70 -6.45 -6.42 -21.42
CA ALA A 70 -7.40 -6.56 -22.52
C ALA A 70 -7.66 -5.22 -23.23
N TYR A 71 -7.86 -4.14 -22.46
CA TYR A 71 -8.02 -2.78 -22.99
C TYR A 71 -6.80 -2.33 -23.80
N TYR A 72 -5.59 -2.43 -23.25
CA TYR A 72 -4.38 -2.01 -23.95
C TYR A 72 -4.10 -2.86 -25.20
N ASN A 73 -4.38 -4.16 -25.15
CA ASN A 73 -4.27 -5.01 -26.34
C ASN A 73 -5.25 -4.60 -27.42
N GLN A 74 -6.51 -4.32 -27.06
CA GLN A 74 -7.50 -3.84 -28.01
C GLN A 74 -7.11 -2.47 -28.60
N GLN A 75 -6.64 -1.53 -27.78
CA GLN A 75 -6.18 -0.22 -28.25
C GLN A 75 -5.00 -0.34 -29.24
N ARG A 76 -4.06 -1.25 -28.96
CA ARG A 76 -2.93 -1.52 -29.85
C ARG A 76 -3.40 -2.09 -31.19
N GLU A 77 -4.34 -3.02 -31.15
CA GLU A 77 -4.92 -3.61 -32.36
C GLU A 77 -5.69 -2.56 -33.17
N ILE A 78 -6.53 -1.74 -32.52
CA ILE A 78 -7.27 -0.64 -33.19
C ILE A 78 -6.28 0.29 -33.88
N LYS A 79 -5.24 0.76 -33.17
CA LYS A 79 -4.21 1.65 -33.73
C LYS A 79 -3.50 1.00 -34.95
N HIS A 80 -3.14 -0.26 -34.84
CA HIS A 80 -2.52 -0.99 -35.92
C HIS A 80 -3.44 -1.07 -37.16
N GLN A 81 -4.73 -1.36 -36.96
CA GLN A 81 -5.70 -1.39 -38.09
C GLN A 81 -5.88 0.00 -38.70
N GLU A 82 -5.93 1.08 -37.95
CA GLU A 82 -5.99 2.46 -38.42
C GLU A 82 -4.76 2.82 -39.25
N GLU A 83 -3.56 2.42 -38.82
CA GLU A 83 -2.32 2.62 -39.58
C GLU A 83 -2.34 1.86 -40.91
N VAL A 84 -2.80 0.61 -40.91
CA VAL A 84 -2.96 -0.19 -42.14
C VAL A 84 -3.99 0.43 -43.10
N ILE A 85 -5.12 0.91 -42.56
CA ILE A 85 -6.16 1.60 -43.37
C ILE A 85 -5.58 2.86 -43.99
N THR A 86 -4.86 3.67 -43.25
CA THR A 86 -4.22 4.90 -43.72
C THR A 86 -3.21 4.58 -44.85
N LYS A 87 -2.40 3.54 -44.66
CA LYS A 87 -1.43 3.08 -45.66
C LYS A 87 -2.10 2.55 -46.92
N LEU A 88 -3.22 1.82 -46.78
CA LEU A 88 -3.99 1.35 -47.98
C LEU A 88 -4.62 2.49 -48.73
N LYS A 89 -5.11 3.53 -48.05
CA LYS A 89 -5.66 4.74 -48.70
C LYS A 89 -4.60 5.55 -49.41
N SER A 90 -3.35 5.61 -48.90
CA SER A 90 -2.26 6.36 -49.54
C SER A 90 -1.82 5.79 -50.88
N PHE A 91 -2.06 4.51 -51.18
CA PHE A 91 -1.75 3.90 -52.47
C PHE A 91 -2.66 4.35 -53.61
N ASN A 92 -3.76 5.03 -53.35
CA ASN A 92 -4.72 5.60 -54.27
C ASN A 92 -5.14 4.68 -55.46
N ARG A 93 -5.20 3.35 -55.24
CA ARG A 93 -5.65 2.34 -56.20
C ARG A 93 -7.03 1.85 -55.78
N GLU A 94 -7.96 1.71 -56.73
CA GLU A 94 -9.35 1.31 -56.48
C GLU A 94 -9.46 0.05 -55.63
N LYS A 95 -8.65 -0.98 -55.88
CA LYS A 95 -8.60 -2.21 -55.05
C LYS A 95 -8.11 -1.98 -53.62
N SER A 96 -7.17 -1.06 -53.45
CA SER A 96 -6.64 -0.73 -52.09
C SER A 96 -7.67 0.06 -51.30
N ILE A 97 -8.40 0.97 -51.94
CA ILE A 97 -9.47 1.75 -51.33
C ILE A 97 -10.60 0.82 -50.86
N LYS A 98 -11.07 -0.12 -51.71
CA LYS A 98 -12.09 -1.10 -51.30
C LYS A 98 -11.67 -1.98 -50.13
N ARG A 99 -10.38 -2.35 -50.03
CA ARG A 99 -9.83 -3.08 -48.90
C ARG A 99 -9.79 -2.22 -47.63
N ALA A 100 -9.45 -0.95 -47.75
CA ALA A 100 -9.48 0.00 -46.63
C ALA A 100 -10.90 0.17 -46.07
N GLU A 101 -11.89 0.39 -46.94
CA GLU A 101 -13.30 0.51 -46.57
C GLU A 101 -13.86 -0.75 -45.88
N SER A 102 -13.46 -1.94 -46.38
CA SER A 102 -13.84 -3.20 -45.73
C SER A 102 -13.27 -3.32 -44.31
N ARG A 103 -12.00 -2.89 -44.09
CA ARG A 103 -11.38 -2.88 -42.77
C ARG A 103 -11.97 -1.82 -41.85
N GLU A 104 -12.32 -0.64 -42.34
CA GLU A 104 -13.05 0.38 -41.59
C GLU A 104 -14.39 -0.17 -41.07
N LYS A 105 -15.17 -0.82 -41.94
CA LYS A 105 -16.43 -1.46 -41.51
C LYS A 105 -16.24 -2.55 -40.46
N LEU A 106 -15.11 -3.25 -40.46
CA LEU A 106 -14.79 -4.22 -39.43
C LEU A 106 -14.39 -3.51 -38.14
N LEU A 107 -13.61 -2.43 -38.22
CA LEU A 107 -13.19 -1.64 -37.07
C LEU A 107 -14.39 -0.96 -36.36
N ASP A 108 -15.37 -0.46 -37.17
CA ASP A 108 -16.61 0.14 -36.64
C ASP A 108 -17.52 -0.85 -35.90
N LYS A 109 -17.37 -2.16 -36.17
CA LYS A 109 -18.13 -3.23 -35.51
C LYS A 109 -17.49 -3.73 -34.22
N ILE A 110 -16.26 -3.31 -33.94
CA ILE A 110 -15.58 -3.71 -32.69
C ILE A 110 -16.23 -2.96 -31.54
N ASP A 111 -16.79 -3.69 -30.60
CA ASP A 111 -17.22 -3.14 -29.31
C ASP A 111 -15.98 -2.64 -28.57
N ARG A 112 -15.84 -1.32 -28.47
CA ARG A 112 -14.70 -0.70 -27.81
C ARG A 112 -14.83 -0.90 -26.29
N LEU A 113 -13.83 -1.56 -25.72
CA LEU A 113 -13.74 -1.68 -24.27
C LEU A 113 -13.55 -0.27 -23.69
N GLU A 114 -14.34 0.06 -22.71
CA GLU A 114 -14.12 1.25 -21.91
C GLU A 114 -12.86 1.04 -21.08
N LYS A 115 -12.05 2.09 -20.95
CA LYS A 115 -10.90 2.03 -20.04
C LYS A 115 -11.42 1.74 -18.65
N PRO A 116 -10.98 0.63 -17.99
CA PRO A 116 -11.36 0.39 -16.62
C PRO A 116 -11.08 1.65 -15.81
N VAL A 117 -12.04 2.05 -14.99
CA VAL A 117 -11.87 3.23 -14.12
C VAL A 117 -10.61 2.98 -13.30
N GLU A 118 -9.58 3.76 -13.55
CA GLU A 118 -8.41 3.78 -12.69
C GLU A 118 -8.91 4.27 -11.33
N GLU A 119 -9.16 3.35 -10.41
CA GLU A 119 -9.08 3.70 -9.01
C GLU A 119 -7.63 4.13 -8.85
N HIS A 120 -7.40 5.44 -8.71
CA HIS A 120 -6.08 6.08 -8.74
C HIS A 120 -5.22 5.65 -7.54
N THR A 121 -4.98 4.35 -7.40
CA THR A 121 -4.08 3.80 -6.38
C THR A 121 -2.60 3.99 -6.75
N ASP A 122 -2.30 4.34 -8.00
CA ASP A 122 -0.93 4.45 -8.51
C ASP A 122 -0.35 5.87 -8.55
N ILE A 123 -1.03 6.86 -7.97
CA ILE A 123 -0.39 8.16 -7.78
C ILE A 123 0.62 8.00 -6.64
N LYS A 124 1.83 7.59 -6.99
CA LYS A 124 2.99 7.57 -6.08
C LYS A 124 3.38 9.02 -5.78
N ILE A 125 2.71 9.61 -4.82
CA ILE A 125 3.19 10.88 -4.25
C ILE A 125 4.18 10.50 -3.19
N ILE A 126 5.45 10.74 -3.48
CA ILE A 126 6.49 10.71 -2.46
C ILE A 126 6.31 11.99 -1.65
N LEU A 127 5.77 11.85 -0.47
CA LEU A 127 5.63 12.93 0.49
C LEU A 127 6.91 12.97 1.32
N GLU A 128 7.81 13.85 0.93
CA GLU A 128 9.06 14.07 1.66
C GLU A 128 8.89 15.26 2.61
N PRO A 129 9.31 15.12 3.88
CA PRO A 129 9.35 16.26 4.77
C PRO A 129 10.36 17.29 4.26
N ASN A 130 9.98 18.56 4.23
CA ASN A 130 10.81 19.64 3.76
C ASN A 130 12.13 19.80 4.55
N ILE A 131 12.16 19.34 5.80
CA ILE A 131 13.31 19.42 6.70
C ILE A 131 13.55 18.05 7.30
N LEU A 132 14.78 17.54 7.18
CA LEU A 132 15.15 16.28 7.82
C LEU A 132 15.43 16.51 9.31
N SER A 133 14.84 15.67 10.16
CA SER A 133 15.15 15.63 11.59
C SER A 133 16.51 15.03 11.86
N GLY A 134 17.02 15.21 13.08
CA GLY A 134 18.12 14.39 13.61
C GLY A 134 17.76 12.90 13.63
N ASN A 135 18.72 12.04 13.95
CA ASN A 135 18.49 10.59 14.00
C ASN A 135 17.57 10.18 15.16
N ASP A 136 17.76 10.81 16.33
CA ASP A 136 16.89 10.65 17.48
C ASP A 136 15.76 11.69 17.36
N VAL A 137 14.52 11.22 17.24
CA VAL A 137 13.34 12.09 17.05
C VAL A 137 12.66 12.36 18.37
N LEU A 138 12.49 11.33 19.19
CA LEU A 138 11.83 11.43 20.48
C LEU A 138 12.51 10.50 21.48
N SER A 139 12.77 11.01 22.69
CA SER A 139 13.17 10.22 23.86
C SER A 139 12.24 10.54 25.02
N VAL A 140 11.68 9.53 25.64
CA VAL A 140 10.78 9.61 26.80
C VAL A 140 11.36 8.76 27.91
N GLU A 141 11.56 9.36 29.07
CA GLU A 141 12.15 8.72 30.24
C GLU A 141 11.25 8.93 31.48
N GLY A 142 10.83 7.84 32.10
CA GLY A 142 10.08 7.84 33.35
C GLY A 142 8.70 8.52 33.28
N LEU A 143 8.05 8.51 32.11
CA LEU A 143 6.79 9.21 31.92
C LEU A 143 5.68 8.62 32.80
N ALA A 144 4.99 9.50 33.54
CA ALA A 144 3.85 9.13 34.38
C ALA A 144 2.69 10.11 34.23
N LYS A 145 1.46 9.58 34.33
CA LYS A 145 0.23 10.36 34.32
C LYS A 145 -0.90 9.70 35.09
N SER A 146 -1.59 10.54 35.88
CA SER A 146 -2.78 10.17 36.63
C SER A 146 -3.86 11.25 36.50
N PHE A 147 -5.11 10.86 36.59
CA PHE A 147 -6.24 11.80 36.69
C PHE A 147 -7.02 11.52 38.00
N GLY A 148 -6.88 12.43 38.95
CA GLY A 148 -7.43 12.23 40.29
C GLY A 148 -6.85 10.98 40.93
N SER A 149 -7.69 10.01 41.31
CA SER A 149 -7.26 8.73 41.88
C SER A 149 -6.93 7.66 40.82
N GLN A 150 -7.22 7.90 39.57
CA GLN A 150 -6.98 6.94 38.52
C GLN A 150 -5.58 7.12 37.92
N LYS A 151 -4.70 6.18 38.18
CA LYS A 151 -3.37 6.08 37.57
C LYS A 151 -3.52 5.43 36.20
N LEU A 152 -3.02 6.11 35.16
CA LEU A 152 -3.04 5.58 33.77
C LEU A 152 -1.77 4.77 33.52
N PHE A 153 -0.62 5.36 33.76
CA PHE A 153 0.68 4.73 33.56
C PHE A 153 1.75 5.40 34.44
N GLU A 154 2.83 4.70 34.64
CA GLU A 154 3.97 5.15 35.45
C GLU A 154 5.25 4.56 34.87
N ASN A 155 6.31 5.38 34.90
CA ASN A 155 7.66 4.97 34.51
C ASN A 155 7.73 4.37 33.11
N LEU A 156 7.13 5.07 32.13
CA LEU A 156 7.23 4.65 30.71
C LEU A 156 8.50 5.21 30.11
N ASP A 157 9.29 4.31 29.50
CA ASP A 157 10.53 4.62 28.80
C ASP A 157 10.42 4.12 27.35
N PHE A 158 10.64 5.02 26.38
CA PHE A 158 10.75 4.65 24.97
C PHE A 158 11.43 5.74 24.15
N GLU A 159 11.98 5.33 23.01
CA GLU A 159 12.61 6.21 22.03
C GLU A 159 12.01 5.96 20.63
N ILE A 160 12.03 6.99 19.79
CA ILE A 160 11.63 6.90 18.37
C ILE A 160 12.73 7.53 17.52
N LYS A 161 13.17 6.80 16.49
CA LYS A 161 14.22 7.23 15.58
C LYS A 161 13.62 7.69 14.25
N ARG A 162 14.42 8.45 13.50
CA ARG A 162 14.01 8.98 12.20
C ARG A 162 13.62 7.86 11.25
N GLY A 163 12.48 8.04 10.56
CA GLY A 163 11.95 7.11 9.58
C GLY A 163 11.26 5.88 10.18
N GLU A 164 11.15 5.80 11.53
CA GLU A 164 10.35 4.73 12.14
C GLU A 164 8.86 5.01 12.03
N HIS A 165 8.09 3.97 11.71
CA HIS A 165 6.64 3.96 11.80
C HIS A 165 6.25 3.09 13.01
N VAL A 166 5.86 3.74 14.09
CA VAL A 166 5.60 3.11 15.38
C VAL A 166 4.12 3.18 15.71
N ALA A 167 3.50 2.04 15.97
CA ALA A 167 2.12 1.96 16.44
C ALA A 167 2.09 1.81 17.97
N LEU A 168 1.29 2.62 18.65
CA LEU A 168 0.97 2.47 20.06
C LEU A 168 -0.37 1.75 20.21
N ILE A 169 -0.36 0.56 20.75
CA ILE A 169 -1.55 -0.26 20.97
C ILE A 169 -1.79 -0.50 22.46
N GLY A 170 -2.95 -1.02 22.81
CA GLY A 170 -3.35 -1.31 24.18
C GLY A 170 -4.88 -1.24 24.34
N ASN A 171 -5.38 -1.65 25.48
CA ASN A 171 -6.82 -1.62 25.77
C ASN A 171 -7.36 -0.19 25.82
N ASN A 172 -8.68 -0.04 25.71
CA ASN A 172 -9.32 1.27 25.87
C ASN A 172 -9.13 1.76 27.32
N GLY A 173 -8.84 3.06 27.46
CA GLY A 173 -8.64 3.67 28.77
C GLY A 173 -7.25 3.49 29.37
N THR A 174 -6.28 2.87 28.66
CA THR A 174 -4.89 2.74 29.15
C THR A 174 -4.07 4.03 29.03
N GLY A 175 -4.60 5.06 28.40
CA GLY A 175 -3.92 6.36 28.28
C GLY A 175 -3.19 6.60 26.98
N LYS A 176 -3.45 5.83 25.91
CA LYS A 176 -2.82 6.01 24.57
C LYS A 176 -2.96 7.44 24.04
N THR A 177 -4.19 7.92 23.89
CA THR A 177 -4.48 9.31 23.48
C THR A 177 -3.86 10.32 24.42
N THR A 178 -3.80 10.02 25.75
CA THR A 178 -3.14 10.89 26.72
C THR A 178 -1.65 11.02 26.47
N ILE A 179 -0.97 9.92 26.12
CA ILE A 179 0.45 9.96 25.71
C ILE A 179 0.62 10.88 24.49
N LEU A 180 -0.20 10.70 23.44
CA LEU A 180 -0.12 11.55 22.24
C LEU A 180 -0.35 13.04 22.57
N LYS A 181 -1.34 13.34 23.42
CA LYS A 181 -1.62 14.70 23.89
C LYS A 181 -0.50 15.30 24.73
N ILE A 182 0.19 14.49 25.55
CA ILE A 182 1.37 14.93 26.32
C ILE A 182 2.53 15.25 25.37
N LEU A 183 2.83 14.37 24.42
CA LEU A 183 3.89 14.59 23.44
C LEU A 183 3.67 15.85 22.59
N ASN A 184 2.40 16.21 22.34
CA ASN A 184 2.02 17.41 21.64
C ASN A 184 1.89 18.67 22.57
N GLY A 185 2.21 18.54 23.85
CA GLY A 185 2.16 19.64 24.82
C GLY A 185 0.75 20.11 25.22
N MET A 186 -0.31 19.37 24.84
CA MET A 186 -1.70 19.68 25.20
C MET A 186 -2.05 19.29 26.63
N VAL A 187 -1.40 18.26 27.16
CA VAL A 187 -1.59 17.78 28.53
C VAL A 187 -0.22 17.72 29.19
N LYS A 188 -0.11 18.22 30.42
CA LYS A 188 1.15 18.18 31.18
C LYS A 188 1.32 16.81 31.83
N GLU A 189 2.53 16.28 31.75
CA GLU A 189 2.97 15.09 32.48
C GLU A 189 2.99 15.34 34.00
N ASP A 190 2.83 14.28 34.80
CA ASP A 190 2.96 14.36 36.27
C ASP A 190 4.41 14.09 36.67
N ALA A 191 5.12 13.22 35.96
CA ALA A 191 6.54 12.96 36.11
C ALA A 191 7.14 12.48 34.77
N GLY A 192 8.46 12.53 34.67
CA GLY A 192 9.22 12.08 33.52
C GLY A 192 9.84 13.24 32.73
N VAL A 193 10.60 12.90 31.72
CA VAL A 193 11.26 13.85 30.83
C VAL A 193 11.00 13.46 29.38
N ILE A 194 10.57 14.44 28.60
CA ILE A 194 10.36 14.28 27.14
C ILE A 194 11.37 15.14 26.43
N ARG A 195 12.14 14.57 25.53
CA ARG A 195 13.13 15.27 24.72
C ARG A 195 12.83 15.03 23.25
N LEU A 196 12.64 16.12 22.53
CA LEU A 196 12.59 16.11 21.06
C LEU A 196 14.01 16.28 20.52
N GLY A 197 14.31 15.57 19.44
CA GLY A 197 15.58 15.69 18.74
C GLY A 197 15.74 17.02 18.00
N SER A 198 16.89 17.21 17.38
CA SER A 198 17.17 18.39 16.59
C SER A 198 16.30 18.44 15.33
N ASN A 199 15.82 19.64 14.99
CA ASN A 199 14.98 19.89 13.80
C ASN A 199 13.73 19.02 13.72
N VAL A 200 13.14 18.63 14.84
CA VAL A 200 11.90 17.88 14.88
C VAL A 200 10.71 18.84 14.88
N TYR A 201 9.85 18.69 13.87
CA TYR A 201 8.60 19.44 13.72
C TYR A 201 7.42 18.47 13.78
N ILE A 202 6.62 18.58 14.84
CA ILE A 202 5.47 17.69 15.07
C ILE A 202 4.29 18.14 14.23
N GLY A 203 3.65 17.21 13.53
CA GLY A 203 2.33 17.33 12.95
C GLY A 203 1.35 16.42 13.69
N TYR A 204 0.37 17.00 14.37
CA TYR A 204 -0.61 16.25 15.14
C TYR A 204 -1.94 16.15 14.41
N TYR A 205 -2.42 14.93 14.25
CA TYR A 205 -3.76 14.62 13.74
C TYR A 205 -4.63 14.14 14.89
N ASP A 206 -5.63 14.93 15.23
CA ASP A 206 -6.70 14.57 16.16
C ASP A 206 -8.05 14.68 15.43
N GLN A 207 -8.85 13.66 15.55
CA GLN A 207 -10.14 13.58 14.90
C GLN A 207 -11.13 14.68 15.37
N GLU A 208 -11.00 15.15 16.61
CA GLU A 208 -11.92 16.14 17.21
C GLU A 208 -11.50 17.60 16.95
N HIS A 209 -10.24 17.87 16.63
CA HIS A 209 -9.70 19.22 16.59
C HIS A 209 -9.23 19.71 15.22
N GLN A 210 -9.67 19.05 14.15
CA GLN A 210 -9.32 19.50 12.79
C GLN A 210 -10.15 20.71 12.38
N VAL A 211 -9.53 21.86 12.39
CA VAL A 211 -10.17 23.10 11.92
C VAL A 211 -10.08 23.16 10.40
N LEU A 212 -11.09 22.59 9.73
CA LEU A 212 -11.36 22.83 8.33
C LEU A 212 -12.39 23.95 8.20
N HIS A 213 -12.18 24.87 7.27
CA HIS A 213 -13.10 25.97 7.01
C HIS A 213 -14.22 25.50 6.08
N MET A 214 -15.40 25.22 6.60
CA MET A 214 -16.51 24.61 5.87
C MET A 214 -17.00 25.40 4.66
N GLU A 215 -16.79 26.72 4.68
CA GLU A 215 -17.17 27.67 3.61
C GLU A 215 -16.22 27.61 2.42
N LYS A 216 -14.95 27.25 2.63
CA LYS A 216 -13.92 27.24 1.59
C LYS A 216 -14.03 26.02 0.69
N THR A 217 -13.52 26.14 -0.53
CA THR A 217 -13.29 25.00 -1.40
C THR A 217 -12.04 24.23 -0.94
N LEU A 218 -11.90 22.96 -1.39
CA LEU A 218 -10.70 22.18 -1.11
C LEU A 218 -9.44 22.91 -1.57
N PHE A 219 -9.51 23.50 -2.77
CA PHE A 219 -8.39 24.24 -3.35
C PHE A 219 -8.00 25.44 -2.49
N GLU A 220 -8.97 26.26 -2.07
CA GLU A 220 -8.74 27.42 -1.21
C GLU A 220 -8.19 27.01 0.16
N GLU A 221 -8.71 25.95 0.76
CA GLU A 221 -8.26 25.47 2.07
C GLU A 221 -6.77 25.10 2.08
N ILE A 222 -6.30 24.42 1.03
CA ILE A 222 -4.89 24.05 0.91
C ILE A 222 -4.03 25.24 0.48
N SER A 223 -4.50 26.03 -0.49
CA SER A 223 -3.75 27.18 -1.01
C SER A 223 -3.54 28.26 0.03
N ASP A 224 -4.54 28.54 0.88
CA ASP A 224 -4.44 29.53 1.95
C ASP A 224 -3.56 29.04 3.11
N ALA A 225 -3.56 27.71 3.37
CA ALA A 225 -2.71 27.12 4.39
C ALA A 225 -1.23 27.08 3.97
N TYR A 226 -0.96 26.97 2.67
CA TYR A 226 0.38 26.85 2.09
C TYR A 226 0.57 27.76 0.89
N PRO A 227 0.72 29.09 1.11
CA PRO A 227 0.85 30.09 0.03
C PRO A 227 2.11 29.89 -0.84
N GLU A 228 3.10 29.14 -0.36
CA GLU A 228 4.32 28.80 -1.08
C GLU A 228 4.10 27.77 -2.19
N LEU A 229 2.99 27.03 -2.16
CA LEU A 229 2.69 26.02 -3.17
C LEU A 229 2.06 26.66 -4.42
N ASN A 230 2.52 26.21 -5.58
CA ASN A 230 1.86 26.62 -6.82
C ASN A 230 0.57 25.79 -7.07
N ASN A 231 -0.30 26.31 -7.96
CA ASN A 231 -1.60 25.68 -8.26
C ASN A 231 -1.48 24.22 -8.72
N THR A 232 -0.38 23.88 -9.40
CA THR A 232 -0.14 22.51 -9.86
C THR A 232 0.19 21.60 -8.69
N GLN A 233 1.00 22.05 -7.74
CA GLN A 233 1.33 21.30 -6.53
C GLN A 233 0.10 21.06 -5.67
N VAL A 234 -0.74 22.08 -5.45
CA VAL A 234 -2.02 21.96 -4.71
C VAL A 234 -2.91 20.90 -5.37
N ARG A 235 -3.09 20.98 -6.69
CA ARG A 235 -3.92 20.00 -7.43
C ARG A 235 -3.32 18.60 -7.39
N ASN A 236 -2.02 18.44 -7.54
CA ASN A 236 -1.35 17.14 -7.46
C ASN A 236 -1.51 16.52 -6.08
N THR A 237 -1.39 17.31 -5.02
CA THR A 237 -1.63 16.81 -3.66
C THR A 237 -3.08 16.39 -3.47
N LEU A 238 -4.04 17.22 -3.88
CA LEU A 238 -5.46 16.85 -3.79
C LEU A 238 -5.77 15.60 -4.62
N ALA A 239 -5.17 15.48 -5.81
CA ALA A 239 -5.30 14.28 -6.65
C ALA A 239 -4.76 13.01 -5.98
N ALA A 240 -3.69 13.12 -5.16
CA ALA A 240 -3.17 12.01 -4.35
C ALA A 240 -4.18 11.47 -3.35
N PHE A 241 -5.00 12.37 -2.82
CA PHE A 241 -6.08 12.05 -1.93
C PHE A 241 -7.41 11.84 -2.68
N LEU A 242 -7.34 11.63 -4.02
CA LEU A 242 -8.43 11.36 -4.95
C LEU A 242 -9.49 12.46 -5.06
N PHE A 243 -9.05 13.69 -4.95
CA PHE A 243 -9.85 14.83 -5.37
C PHE A 243 -9.35 15.29 -6.74
N THR A 244 -10.03 14.86 -7.81
CA THR A 244 -9.62 15.09 -9.19
C THR A 244 -10.61 16.04 -9.90
N ASN A 245 -10.15 16.65 -10.98
CA ASN A 245 -10.95 17.50 -11.85
C ASN A 245 -11.71 18.60 -11.06
N ASP A 246 -13.03 18.58 -11.12
CA ASP A 246 -13.91 19.57 -10.49
C ASP A 246 -14.11 19.36 -8.99
N ASP A 247 -13.70 18.19 -8.46
CA ASP A 247 -13.80 17.91 -7.02
C ASP A 247 -13.03 18.91 -6.19
N VAL A 248 -11.91 19.44 -6.70
CA VAL A 248 -11.07 20.41 -6.00
C VAL A 248 -11.80 21.73 -5.70
N PHE A 249 -12.89 22.02 -6.40
CA PHE A 249 -13.73 23.19 -6.21
C PHE A 249 -14.97 22.94 -5.35
N LYS A 250 -15.19 21.71 -4.88
CA LYS A 250 -16.25 21.42 -3.90
C LYS A 250 -15.97 22.12 -2.59
N ARG A 251 -17.02 22.55 -1.91
CA ARG A 251 -16.90 23.12 -0.57
C ARG A 251 -16.65 22.01 0.45
N ILE A 252 -15.84 22.31 1.45
CA ILE A 252 -15.53 21.35 2.53
C ILE A 252 -16.80 20.94 3.29
N GLY A 253 -17.74 21.87 3.44
CA GLY A 253 -19.05 21.59 4.06
C GLY A 253 -19.89 20.53 3.35
N ASP A 254 -19.73 20.39 2.04
CA ASP A 254 -20.48 19.43 1.21
C ASP A 254 -19.86 18.04 1.18
N LEU A 255 -18.65 17.86 1.75
CA LEU A 255 -17.92 16.61 1.80
C LEU A 255 -18.49 15.66 2.86
N SER A 256 -18.39 14.38 2.60
CA SER A 256 -18.61 13.32 3.61
C SER A 256 -17.54 13.38 4.71
N GLY A 257 -17.80 12.72 5.85
CA GLY A 257 -16.82 12.63 6.94
C GLY A 257 -15.48 12.03 6.51
N GLY A 258 -15.52 11.00 5.68
CA GLY A 258 -14.30 10.37 5.13
C GLY A 258 -13.52 11.28 4.19
N GLU A 259 -14.22 12.04 3.34
CA GLU A 259 -13.57 13.02 2.45
C GLU A 259 -12.93 14.15 3.25
N ARG A 260 -13.59 14.68 4.27
CA ARG A 260 -13.01 15.68 5.18
C ARG A 260 -11.76 15.15 5.88
N GLY A 261 -11.77 13.91 6.33
CA GLY A 261 -10.59 13.24 6.91
C GLY A 261 -9.41 13.20 5.92
N ARG A 262 -9.66 12.88 4.64
CA ARG A 262 -8.63 12.89 3.59
C ARG A 262 -8.05 14.29 3.34
N VAL A 263 -8.88 15.33 3.29
CA VAL A 263 -8.42 16.73 3.14
C VAL A 263 -7.54 17.15 4.32
N SER A 264 -7.95 16.80 5.53
CA SER A 264 -7.19 17.07 6.73
C SER A 264 -5.82 16.38 6.74
N LEU A 265 -5.76 15.14 6.30
CA LEU A 265 -4.50 14.42 6.15
C LEU A 265 -3.62 15.02 5.05
N ALA A 266 -4.20 15.38 3.91
CA ALA A 266 -3.48 16.10 2.86
C ALA A 266 -2.86 17.40 3.39
N LYS A 267 -3.64 18.16 4.15
CA LYS A 267 -3.17 19.39 4.80
C LYS A 267 -2.03 19.13 5.79
N LEU A 268 -2.15 18.09 6.63
CA LEU A 268 -1.11 17.73 7.57
C LEU A 268 0.21 17.34 6.89
N MET A 269 0.12 16.54 5.81
CA MET A 269 1.29 16.01 5.11
C MET A 269 2.00 17.05 4.23
N LEU A 270 1.32 18.11 3.84
CA LEU A 270 1.93 19.27 3.17
C LEU A 270 2.70 20.17 4.14
N GLY A 271 2.45 20.04 5.42
CA GLY A 271 3.12 20.83 6.45
C GLY A 271 4.63 20.58 6.50
N LYS A 272 5.31 21.41 7.27
CA LYS A 272 6.75 21.25 7.55
C LYS A 272 7.05 20.11 8.53
N ALA A 273 6.01 19.37 8.93
CA ALA A 273 6.14 18.28 9.88
C ALA A 273 7.00 17.15 9.31
N ASN A 274 7.97 16.69 10.09
CA ASN A 274 8.78 15.52 9.82
C ASN A 274 8.57 14.41 10.85
N PHE A 275 7.75 14.69 11.86
CA PHE A 275 7.27 13.73 12.84
C PHE A 275 5.74 13.83 12.95
N LEU A 276 5.03 12.84 12.40
CA LEU A 276 3.58 12.77 12.43
C LEU A 276 3.10 12.00 13.65
N ILE A 277 2.21 12.58 14.42
CA ILE A 277 1.51 11.94 15.54
C ILE A 277 0.04 11.84 15.15
N LEU A 278 -0.49 10.60 15.01
CA LEU A 278 -1.83 10.36 14.52
C LEU A 278 -2.67 9.63 15.58
N ASP A 279 -3.77 10.23 16.01
CA ASP A 279 -4.73 9.62 16.95
C ASP A 279 -5.94 9.10 16.19
N GLU A 280 -6.07 7.76 16.11
CA GLU A 280 -7.14 7.04 15.43
C GLU A 280 -7.45 7.55 13.99
N PRO A 281 -6.44 7.65 13.10
CA PRO A 281 -6.62 8.27 11.80
C PRO A 281 -7.54 7.49 10.85
N THR A 282 -7.84 6.23 11.17
CA THR A 282 -8.72 5.35 10.39
C THR A 282 -10.19 5.41 10.81
N ASN A 283 -10.52 6.12 11.89
CA ASN A 283 -11.89 6.22 12.36
C ASN A 283 -12.75 7.00 11.36
N HIS A 284 -13.97 6.50 11.14
CA HIS A 284 -14.96 7.05 10.19
C HIS A 284 -14.52 7.08 8.71
N LEU A 285 -13.35 6.53 8.39
CA LEU A 285 -12.94 6.34 7.00
C LEU A 285 -13.60 5.06 6.44
N ASP A 286 -14.06 5.16 5.19
CA ASP A 286 -14.43 3.98 4.40
C ASP A 286 -13.17 3.17 4.03
N ILE A 287 -13.37 1.96 3.51
CA ILE A 287 -12.27 1.06 3.16
C ILE A 287 -11.29 1.73 2.18
N PHE A 288 -11.84 2.41 1.20
CA PHE A 288 -11.08 3.07 0.15
C PHE A 288 -10.22 4.24 0.68
N SER A 289 -10.81 5.11 1.52
CA SER A 289 -10.05 6.18 2.19
C SER A 289 -8.95 5.65 3.10
N LYS A 290 -9.15 4.48 3.72
CA LYS A 290 -8.11 3.82 4.51
C LYS A 290 -6.94 3.33 3.65
N GLU A 291 -7.22 2.78 2.47
CA GLU A 291 -6.18 2.33 1.53
C GLU A 291 -5.33 3.50 1.02
N ILE A 292 -5.96 4.65 0.76
CA ILE A 292 -5.23 5.87 0.40
C ILE A 292 -4.32 6.33 1.54
N LEU A 293 -4.83 6.37 2.76
CA LEU A 293 -4.05 6.73 3.94
C LEU A 293 -2.85 5.78 4.14
N GLU A 294 -3.08 4.47 4.01
CA GLU A 294 -2.02 3.45 4.07
C GLU A 294 -0.95 3.70 3.02
N SER A 295 -1.37 3.91 1.76
CA SER A 295 -0.46 4.20 0.66
C SER A 295 0.33 5.48 0.91
N ALA A 296 -0.33 6.56 1.34
CA ALA A 296 0.30 7.84 1.63
C ALA A 296 1.34 7.72 2.76
N LEU A 297 1.01 7.04 3.86
CA LEU A 297 1.94 6.84 4.97
C LEU A 297 3.12 5.92 4.60
N ASN A 298 2.89 4.86 3.83
CA ASN A 298 3.97 3.96 3.40
C ASN A 298 4.98 4.65 2.45
N HIS A 299 4.56 5.68 1.73
CA HIS A 299 5.45 6.49 0.90
C HIS A 299 6.02 7.71 1.62
N TYR A 300 5.57 7.99 2.85
CA TYR A 300 6.09 9.08 3.65
C TYR A 300 7.45 8.71 4.26
N THR A 301 8.47 9.50 3.96
CA THR A 301 9.85 9.24 4.41
C THR A 301 10.18 9.79 5.80
N GLY A 302 9.25 10.51 6.42
CA GLY A 302 9.36 11.02 7.78
C GLY A 302 9.06 9.96 8.85
N THR A 303 9.00 10.40 10.10
CA THR A 303 8.71 9.55 11.25
C THR A 303 7.22 9.58 11.58
N VAL A 304 6.63 8.44 11.88
CA VAL A 304 5.20 8.33 12.20
C VAL A 304 5.00 7.61 13.53
N PHE A 305 4.24 8.23 14.44
CA PHE A 305 3.80 7.62 15.68
C PHE A 305 2.29 7.67 15.74
N PHE A 306 1.62 6.54 15.86
CA PHE A 306 0.17 6.52 15.75
C PHE A 306 -0.51 5.54 16.70
N VAL A 307 -1.77 5.87 17.05
CA VAL A 307 -2.70 4.98 17.72
C VAL A 307 -3.77 4.57 16.70
N SER A 308 -4.05 3.29 16.59
CA SER A 308 -5.18 2.80 15.80
C SER A 308 -5.75 1.50 16.37
N HIS A 309 -7.04 1.31 16.18
CA HIS A 309 -7.73 0.05 16.44
C HIS A 309 -7.90 -0.81 15.18
N ASP A 310 -7.52 -0.30 14.03
CA ASP A 310 -7.56 -1.02 12.75
C ASP A 310 -6.29 -1.88 12.61
N ARG A 311 -6.45 -3.18 12.88
CA ARG A 311 -5.34 -4.15 12.86
C ARG A 311 -4.72 -4.29 11.47
N TYR A 312 -5.51 -4.17 10.42
CA TYR A 312 -5.04 -4.24 9.03
C TYR A 312 -4.17 -3.02 8.70
N PHE A 313 -4.62 -1.84 9.11
CA PHE A 313 -3.86 -0.61 9.00
C PHE A 313 -2.53 -0.69 9.75
N ILE A 314 -2.56 -1.14 11.02
CA ILE A 314 -1.33 -1.31 11.83
C ILE A 314 -0.38 -2.28 11.13
N ASN A 315 -0.88 -3.43 10.64
CA ASN A 315 -0.04 -4.45 10.00
C ASN A 315 0.65 -3.95 8.73
N LYS A 316 -0.04 -3.09 7.96
CA LYS A 316 0.49 -2.52 6.71
C LYS A 316 1.44 -1.35 6.91
N THR A 317 1.28 -0.58 7.99
CA THR A 317 1.96 0.72 8.17
C THR A 317 3.04 0.66 9.24
N ALA A 318 2.84 -0.11 10.33
CA ALA A 318 3.79 -0.18 11.43
C ALA A 318 4.95 -1.14 11.15
N HIS A 319 6.17 -0.68 11.44
CA HIS A 319 7.38 -1.49 11.48
C HIS A 319 7.77 -1.88 12.91
N ARG A 320 7.15 -1.21 13.91
CA ARG A 320 7.40 -1.40 15.33
C ARG A 320 6.13 -1.14 16.12
N ILE A 321 5.90 -1.95 17.15
CA ILE A 321 4.71 -1.86 17.99
C ILE A 321 5.13 -1.64 19.44
N LEU A 322 4.50 -0.66 20.08
CA LEU A 322 4.55 -0.41 21.50
C LEU A 322 3.21 -0.85 22.11
N ASP A 323 3.19 -1.89 22.92
CA ASP A 323 1.97 -2.36 23.61
C ASP A 323 1.93 -1.81 25.04
N LEU A 324 0.93 -0.96 25.29
CA LEU A 324 0.65 -0.41 26.60
C LEU A 324 -0.41 -1.27 27.31
N SER A 325 0.05 -2.26 28.06
CA SER A 325 -0.80 -3.18 28.80
C SER A 325 -0.52 -3.08 30.30
N ASN A 326 -1.57 -2.88 31.12
CA ASN A 326 -1.48 -2.77 32.56
C ASN A 326 -0.47 -1.72 33.10
N GLY A 327 -0.31 -0.62 32.36
CA GLY A 327 0.62 0.45 32.72
C GLY A 327 2.09 0.16 32.40
N VAL A 328 2.37 -0.97 31.74
CA VAL A 328 3.71 -1.36 31.28
C VAL A 328 3.76 -1.24 29.76
N LEU A 329 4.86 -0.70 29.24
CA LEU A 329 5.10 -0.57 27.81
C LEU A 329 6.05 -1.68 27.34
N THR A 330 5.57 -2.53 26.43
CA THR A 330 6.37 -3.60 25.84
C THR A 330 6.64 -3.27 24.38
N ASN A 331 7.88 -3.45 23.94
CA ASN A 331 8.35 -3.13 22.60
C ASN A 331 8.47 -4.39 21.73
N TYR A 332 7.86 -4.38 20.56
CA TYR A 332 7.91 -5.45 19.55
C TYR A 332 8.46 -4.88 18.25
N LEU A 333 9.59 -5.42 17.78
CA LEU A 333 10.24 -5.03 16.52
C LEU A 333 9.65 -5.84 15.37
N GLY A 334 8.52 -5.40 14.84
CA GLY A 334 7.80 -6.05 13.76
C GLY A 334 6.41 -5.47 13.54
N ASN A 335 5.68 -6.07 12.61
CA ASN A 335 4.30 -5.72 12.29
C ASN A 335 3.29 -6.32 13.28
N TYR A 336 1.99 -6.14 13.01
CA TYR A 336 0.93 -6.62 13.89
C TYR A 336 0.86 -8.15 13.98
N ASP A 337 1.16 -8.88 12.90
CA ASP A 337 1.15 -10.35 12.89
C ASP A 337 2.26 -10.89 13.80
N TYR A 338 3.47 -10.33 13.70
CA TYR A 338 4.59 -10.65 14.60
C TYR A 338 4.26 -10.39 16.08
N TYR A 339 3.60 -9.25 16.37
CA TYR A 339 3.14 -8.94 17.72
C TYR A 339 2.18 -10.02 18.26
N ILE A 340 1.20 -10.44 17.47
CA ILE A 340 0.23 -11.47 17.87
C ILE A 340 0.92 -12.81 18.15
N GLU A 341 1.84 -13.21 17.27
CA GLU A 341 2.63 -14.43 17.45
C GLU A 341 3.39 -14.40 18.77
N LYS A 342 4.16 -13.35 19.03
CA LYS A 342 4.95 -13.21 20.26
C LYS A 342 4.09 -13.12 21.52
N ARG A 343 2.97 -12.46 21.46
CA ARG A 343 2.03 -12.38 22.58
C ARG A 343 1.42 -13.74 22.91
N THR A 344 1.05 -14.52 21.88
CA THR A 344 0.50 -15.87 22.08
C THR A 344 1.53 -16.81 22.69
N GLU A 345 2.80 -16.72 22.28
CA GLU A 345 3.89 -17.45 22.89
C GLU A 345 4.05 -17.14 24.39
N GLN A 346 3.94 -15.85 24.76
CA GLN A 346 4.04 -15.40 26.17
C GLN A 346 2.83 -15.84 27.01
N GLU A 347 1.62 -15.89 26.45
CA GLU A 347 0.40 -16.32 27.15
C GLU A 347 0.32 -17.84 27.34
N THR A 348 1.01 -18.63 26.50
CA THR A 348 1.08 -20.11 26.64
C THR A 348 2.06 -20.58 27.72
N VAL A 349 2.93 -19.71 28.19
CA VAL A 349 3.84 -19.98 29.31
C VAL A 349 3.15 -19.54 30.61
N THR A 350 2.20 -20.31 31.13
CA THR A 350 1.68 -20.15 32.49
C THR A 350 2.74 -20.58 33.52
N PRO A 351 2.88 -19.86 34.63
CA PRO A 351 3.92 -20.15 35.62
C PRO A 351 3.51 -21.33 36.50
N ALA A 352 3.94 -22.52 36.15
CA ALA A 352 4.12 -23.60 37.11
C ALA A 352 5.46 -24.26 36.79
N ASP A 353 6.37 -24.23 37.77
CA ASP A 353 7.74 -24.75 37.75
C ASP A 353 8.83 -23.76 37.26
N THR A 354 9.09 -22.82 38.16
CA THR A 354 10.35 -22.09 38.15
C THR A 354 11.32 -22.86 39.03
N GLU A 355 12.31 -23.51 38.42
CA GLU A 355 13.68 -23.48 38.94
C GLU A 355 14.63 -24.15 37.92
N THR A 356 15.58 -23.33 37.42
CA THR A 356 16.90 -23.76 36.93
C THR A 356 16.96 -24.86 35.89
N VAL A 357 16.68 -24.59 34.61
CA VAL A 357 17.35 -25.26 33.45
C VAL A 357 17.02 -24.56 32.10
N SER A 358 17.12 -23.25 31.91
CA SER A 358 16.68 -22.70 30.62
C SER A 358 17.55 -21.61 29.98
N LYS A 359 18.75 -21.34 30.46
CA LYS A 359 19.63 -20.39 29.75
C LYS A 359 20.44 -20.98 28.60
N GLU A 360 20.77 -22.26 28.65
CA GLU A 360 21.58 -22.91 27.59
C GLU A 360 20.77 -23.41 26.38
N LYS A 361 19.46 -23.75 26.55
CA LYS A 361 18.62 -24.23 25.43
C LYS A 361 18.07 -23.08 24.56
N ALA A 362 17.71 -21.93 25.16
CA ALA A 362 17.21 -20.78 24.43
C ALA A 362 18.25 -20.12 23.50
N GLU A 363 19.53 -20.15 23.92
CA GLU A 363 20.62 -19.65 23.06
C GLU A 363 20.95 -20.58 21.87
N THR A 364 20.65 -21.86 21.99
CA THR A 364 20.94 -22.86 20.91
C THR A 364 19.85 -22.90 19.86
N GLU A 365 18.57 -22.75 20.25
CA GLU A 365 17.42 -22.67 19.31
C GLU A 365 17.43 -21.36 18.53
N ASN A 366 17.67 -20.22 19.20
CA ASN A 366 17.81 -18.93 18.52
C ASN A 366 18.99 -18.90 17.54
N LYS A 367 20.10 -19.60 17.81
CA LYS A 367 21.21 -19.73 16.83
C LYS A 367 20.86 -20.61 15.65
N GLN A 368 20.09 -21.67 15.85
CA GLN A 368 19.67 -22.57 14.76
C GLN A 368 18.63 -21.89 13.86
N ASP A 369 17.66 -21.20 14.42
CA ASP A 369 16.66 -20.43 13.63
C ASP A 369 17.29 -19.23 12.92
N TRP A 370 18.23 -18.54 13.56
CA TRP A 370 18.98 -17.47 12.91
C TRP A 370 19.86 -18.00 11.76
N GLN A 371 20.45 -19.20 11.91
CA GLN A 371 21.22 -19.84 10.85
C GLN A 371 20.32 -20.31 9.70
N LYS A 372 19.13 -20.85 9.99
CA LYS A 372 18.14 -21.23 8.96
C LYS A 372 17.63 -19.99 8.20
N GLN A 373 17.25 -18.92 8.88
CA GLN A 373 16.84 -17.66 8.24
C GLN A 373 17.97 -17.04 7.40
N LYS A 374 19.21 -17.10 7.87
CA LYS A 374 20.36 -16.62 7.12
C LYS A 374 20.63 -17.47 5.88
N GLN A 375 20.46 -18.79 5.96
CA GLN A 375 20.57 -19.69 4.82
C GLN A 375 19.45 -19.48 3.81
N GLU A 376 18.22 -19.26 4.28
CA GLU A 376 17.08 -18.99 3.43
C GLU A 376 17.19 -17.62 2.73
N GLN A 377 17.62 -16.57 3.44
CA GLN A 377 17.95 -15.28 2.83
C GLN A 377 19.10 -15.38 1.81
N ALA A 378 20.11 -16.19 2.10
CA ALA A 378 21.22 -16.40 1.17
C ALA A 378 20.76 -17.18 -0.08
N ARG A 379 19.82 -18.14 0.08
CA ARG A 379 19.21 -18.86 -1.04
C ARG A 379 18.34 -17.93 -1.89
N ARG A 380 17.48 -17.12 -1.28
CA ARG A 380 16.67 -16.11 -2.00
C ARG A 380 17.51 -15.09 -2.75
N ARG A 381 18.62 -14.61 -2.14
CA ARG A 381 19.56 -13.70 -2.83
C ARG A 381 20.28 -14.36 -4.01
N LYS A 382 20.60 -15.67 -3.92
CA LYS A 382 21.18 -16.39 -5.05
C LYS A 382 20.19 -16.53 -6.19
N ILE A 383 18.94 -16.94 -5.89
CA ILE A 383 17.87 -17.08 -6.89
C ILE A 383 17.60 -15.72 -7.56
N ALA A 384 17.50 -14.64 -6.78
CA ALA A 384 17.29 -13.29 -7.32
C ALA A 384 18.44 -12.84 -8.24
N ASN A 385 19.69 -13.15 -7.88
CA ASN A 385 20.85 -12.82 -8.72
C ASN A 385 20.93 -13.68 -10.00
N GLU A 386 20.51 -14.94 -9.94
CA GLU A 386 20.42 -15.80 -11.13
C GLU A 386 19.28 -15.36 -12.03
N LEU A 387 18.14 -15.00 -11.48
CA LEU A 387 17.00 -14.47 -12.22
C LEU A 387 17.35 -13.19 -12.95
N GLN A 388 18.06 -12.26 -12.31
CA GLN A 388 18.55 -11.03 -12.93
C GLN A 388 19.54 -11.29 -14.07
N LYS A 389 20.37 -12.33 -13.98
CA LYS A 389 21.29 -12.70 -15.07
C LYS A 389 20.54 -13.28 -16.27
N VAL A 390 19.57 -14.16 -16.02
CA VAL A 390 18.74 -14.75 -17.06
C VAL A 390 17.92 -13.67 -17.77
N GLU A 391 17.35 -12.71 -17.05
CA GLU A 391 16.64 -11.56 -17.63
C GLU A 391 17.56 -10.70 -18.52
N ALA A 392 18.80 -10.43 -18.09
CA ALA A 392 19.75 -9.69 -18.91
C ALA A 392 20.17 -10.46 -20.18
N GLU A 393 20.27 -11.80 -20.12
CA GLU A 393 20.56 -12.62 -21.30
C GLU A 393 19.37 -12.70 -22.25
N ILE A 394 18.13 -12.73 -21.75
CA ILE A 394 16.90 -12.64 -22.53
C ILE A 394 16.89 -11.31 -23.30
N GLU A 395 17.11 -10.19 -22.63
CA GLU A 395 17.14 -8.86 -23.25
C GLU A 395 18.20 -8.76 -24.34
N MET A 396 19.39 -9.31 -24.13
CA MET A 396 20.43 -9.37 -25.16
C MET A 396 20.02 -10.22 -26.38
N CYS A 397 19.38 -11.36 -26.16
CA CYS A 397 18.89 -12.20 -27.25
C CYS A 397 17.78 -11.52 -28.06
N GLU A 398 16.86 -10.85 -27.38
CA GLU A 398 15.78 -10.08 -28.02
C GLU A 398 16.33 -8.93 -28.86
N GLN A 399 17.31 -8.17 -28.34
CA GLN A 399 17.98 -7.11 -29.06
C GLN A 399 18.70 -7.64 -30.33
N LYS A 400 19.37 -8.79 -30.22
CA LYS A 400 20.05 -9.42 -31.36
C LYS A 400 19.08 -9.89 -32.42
N ILE A 401 17.95 -10.47 -32.04
CA ILE A 401 16.89 -10.87 -32.99
C ILE A 401 16.32 -9.63 -33.68
N ALA A 402 16.10 -8.53 -32.95
CA ALA A 402 15.61 -7.28 -33.53
C ALA A 402 16.62 -6.65 -34.50
N GLU A 403 17.92 -6.65 -34.19
CA GLU A 403 18.98 -6.20 -35.09
C GLU A 403 19.04 -7.04 -36.38
N ILE A 404 18.88 -8.35 -36.29
CA ILE A 404 18.86 -9.25 -37.46
C ILE A 404 17.61 -9.00 -38.28
N ASP A 405 16.44 -8.83 -37.63
CA ASP A 405 15.19 -8.54 -38.33
C ASP A 405 15.22 -7.18 -39.04
N GLU A 406 15.90 -6.17 -38.48
CA GLU A 406 16.16 -4.87 -39.11
C GLU A 406 17.10 -5.01 -40.33
N GLN A 407 18.18 -5.77 -40.20
CA GLN A 407 19.09 -6.05 -41.31
C GLN A 407 18.42 -6.81 -42.44
N CYS A 408 17.50 -7.72 -42.18
CA CYS A 408 16.72 -8.42 -43.18
C CYS A 408 15.74 -7.51 -43.96
N GLN A 409 15.41 -6.34 -43.40
CA GLN A 409 14.56 -5.33 -44.07
C GLN A 409 15.33 -4.40 -45.00
N ASP A 410 16.68 -4.41 -44.96
CA ASP A 410 17.51 -3.60 -45.84
C ASP A 410 17.37 -4.09 -47.30
N PRO A 411 16.95 -3.22 -48.25
CA PRO A 411 16.77 -3.57 -49.68
C PRO A 411 18.04 -4.13 -50.31
N ALA A 412 19.22 -3.75 -49.86
CA ALA A 412 20.50 -4.25 -50.36
C ALA A 412 20.80 -5.70 -49.92
N ILE A 413 20.31 -6.11 -48.76
CA ILE A 413 20.46 -7.46 -48.23
C ILE A 413 19.34 -8.38 -48.75
N ALA A 414 18.13 -7.85 -48.92
CA ALA A 414 16.96 -8.58 -49.40
C ALA A 414 17.14 -9.19 -50.79
N VAL A 415 18.07 -8.70 -51.60
CA VAL A 415 18.40 -9.23 -52.96
C VAL A 415 19.49 -10.32 -52.88
N ASN A 416 20.19 -10.46 -51.77
CA ASN A 416 21.28 -11.43 -51.64
C ASN A 416 20.84 -12.66 -50.82
N SER A 417 20.43 -13.72 -51.55
CA SER A 417 19.90 -14.95 -50.94
C SER A 417 20.89 -15.69 -50.03
N ALA A 418 22.22 -15.57 -50.27
CA ALA A 418 23.23 -16.20 -49.42
C ALA A 418 23.28 -15.51 -48.05
N LYS A 419 23.24 -14.19 -48.02
CA LYS A 419 23.28 -13.39 -46.79
C LYS A 419 21.98 -13.47 -45.99
N LEU A 420 20.84 -13.58 -46.68
CA LEU A 420 19.54 -13.84 -46.06
C LEU A 420 19.47 -15.21 -45.37
N ASN A 421 20.06 -16.23 -45.95
CA ASN A 421 20.15 -17.57 -45.34
C ASN A 421 21.10 -17.59 -44.12
N GLU A 422 22.19 -16.83 -44.16
CA GLU A 422 23.11 -16.69 -43.05
C GLU A 422 22.43 -15.99 -41.86
N LEU A 423 21.79 -14.84 -42.07
CA LEU A 423 21.02 -14.12 -41.06
C LEU A 423 19.82 -14.93 -40.54
N GLY A 424 19.16 -15.71 -41.40
CA GLY A 424 18.07 -16.61 -41.02
C GLY A 424 18.54 -17.75 -40.07
N SER A 425 19.73 -18.32 -40.37
CA SER A 425 20.31 -19.33 -39.45
C SER A 425 20.78 -18.73 -38.14
N GLU A 426 21.34 -17.53 -38.16
CA GLU A 426 21.76 -16.81 -36.95
C GLU A 426 20.53 -16.45 -36.07
N ARG A 427 19.46 -15.97 -36.68
CA ARG A 427 18.17 -15.72 -36.03
C ARG A 427 17.59 -16.97 -35.35
N ALA A 428 17.66 -18.12 -36.03
CA ALA A 428 17.17 -19.39 -35.51
C ALA A 428 17.93 -19.82 -34.25
N VAL A 429 19.27 -19.64 -34.23
CA VAL A 429 20.11 -19.93 -33.06
C VAL A 429 19.75 -19.04 -31.86
N PHE A 430 19.56 -17.73 -32.09
CA PHE A 430 19.16 -16.82 -31.01
C PHE A 430 17.74 -17.10 -30.53
N SER A 431 16.81 -17.51 -31.43
CA SER A 431 15.44 -17.87 -31.07
C SER A 431 15.39 -19.13 -30.20
N GLU A 432 16.17 -20.17 -30.53
CA GLU A 432 16.30 -21.39 -29.73
C GLU A 432 16.92 -21.12 -28.36
N LYS A 433 17.97 -20.25 -28.31
CA LYS A 433 18.56 -19.82 -27.05
C LYS A 433 17.58 -19.02 -26.19
N LEU A 434 16.77 -18.16 -26.79
CA LEU A 434 15.75 -17.37 -26.10
C LEU A 434 14.69 -18.27 -25.48
N GLU A 435 14.25 -19.31 -26.18
CA GLU A 435 13.25 -20.27 -25.69
C GLU A 435 13.79 -21.04 -24.48
N ALA A 436 15.05 -21.50 -24.53
CA ALA A 436 15.72 -22.15 -23.38
C ALA A 436 15.90 -21.23 -22.17
N LEU A 437 16.16 -19.92 -22.39
CA LEU A 437 16.27 -18.93 -21.32
C LEU A 437 14.91 -18.62 -20.68
N TYR A 438 13.82 -18.62 -21.45
CA TYR A 438 12.46 -18.50 -20.89
C TYR A 438 12.07 -19.70 -20.01
N GLU A 439 12.42 -20.93 -20.41
CA GLU A 439 12.20 -22.11 -19.56
C GLU A 439 13.00 -22.01 -18.25
N GLN A 440 14.25 -21.54 -18.30
CA GLN A 440 15.06 -21.33 -17.10
C GLN A 440 14.48 -20.21 -16.21
N TRP A 441 13.99 -19.15 -16.79
CA TRP A 441 13.34 -18.05 -16.07
C TRP A 441 12.07 -18.50 -15.36
N GLU A 442 11.25 -19.34 -16.01
CA GLU A 442 10.00 -19.89 -15.44
C GLU A 442 10.30 -20.73 -14.20
N VAL A 443 11.28 -21.64 -14.29
CA VAL A 443 11.71 -22.48 -13.15
C VAL A 443 12.25 -21.63 -11.99
N LEU A 444 13.07 -20.62 -12.26
CA LEU A 444 13.65 -19.75 -11.23
C LEU A 444 12.59 -18.82 -10.60
N SER A 445 11.56 -18.45 -11.36
CA SER A 445 10.47 -17.60 -10.87
C SER A 445 9.48 -18.36 -9.98
N GLU A 446 9.31 -19.67 -10.19
CA GLU A 446 8.51 -20.52 -9.30
C GLU A 446 9.21 -20.80 -7.96
N ASP A 447 10.55 -20.79 -7.93
CA ASP A 447 11.38 -21.05 -6.73
C ASP A 447 11.69 -19.77 -5.91
N SER A 448 11.30 -18.57 -6.36
CA SER A 448 11.53 -17.28 -5.72
C SER A 448 10.39 -16.87 -4.79
#